data_b4be1aab588de7fc92af195bd8c5f06c
#
_entry.id   b4be1aab588de7fc92af195bd8c5f06c
#
_cell.length_a   1.000
_cell.length_b   1.000
_cell.length_c   1.000
_cell.angle_alpha   90.00
_cell.angle_beta   90.00
_cell.angle_gamma   90.00
#
_symmetry.space_group_name_H-M   'P 1'
#
loop_
_entity.id
_entity.type
_entity.pdbx_description
1 polymer ?
#
loop_
_entity_poly.entity_id
_entity_poly.type
_entity_poly.pdbx_seq_one_letter_code
_entity_poly.pdbx_strand_id
1 'polypeptide(L)'
;MTLIVDDAGSGDLLFGVVVGAFHEETGKFKYDLIDVRFYQDIFKEKEYLQESSRVVSKLVTQFELKPDEEIHICQGCIFDVAAEELQKVYGGDRVKRVHVEGETQRLVEIAYLDEIRNLGYEPMVEREEKRGKNFFHMMRWLKDNPEMLRYAKTGWPRLRNYQLFKPFHKQQGFNAVCSDCGLECEVPFQPKVDKPVYCQKCWLNHKPRNNRSRNHKNRKRVTHHNS
;
A
#
# COMPACT_ATOMS: atom_id res chain seq x y z
N MET A 1 24.04 16.46 -15.68
CA MET A 1 22.75 16.24 -16.36
C MET A 1 22.11 15.02 -15.73
N THR A 2 20.81 15.11 -15.39
CA THR A 2 20.21 14.08 -14.54
C THR A 2 18.82 13.72 -15.04
N LEU A 3 18.54 12.40 -15.15
CA LEU A 3 17.20 11.86 -15.24
C LEU A 3 16.73 11.50 -13.85
N ILE A 4 15.60 12.06 -13.40
CA ILE A 4 15.05 11.82 -12.07
C ILE A 4 13.79 10.97 -12.21
N VAL A 5 13.71 9.88 -11.41
CA VAL A 5 12.58 8.94 -11.40
C VAL A 5 11.92 8.96 -10.03
N ASP A 6 10.59 9.13 -10.01
CA ASP A 6 9.78 9.15 -8.80
C ASP A 6 8.41 8.51 -9.01
N ASP A 7 7.67 8.28 -7.92
CA ASP A 7 6.31 7.74 -7.96
C ASP A 7 5.28 8.62 -7.24
N ALA A 8 4.04 8.46 -7.63
CA ALA A 8 2.90 8.98 -6.90
C ALA A 8 1.78 7.95 -6.76
N GLY A 9 1.08 8.03 -5.64
CA GLY A 9 -0.04 7.15 -5.34
C GLY A 9 0.30 5.83 -4.67
N SER A 10 1.58 5.50 -4.42
CA SER A 10 1.96 4.23 -3.77
C SER A 10 1.32 4.05 -2.39
N GLY A 11 1.12 5.14 -1.66
CA GLY A 11 0.47 5.16 -0.34
C GLY A 11 -1.05 5.37 -0.36
N ASP A 12 -1.67 5.58 -1.50
CA ASP A 12 -3.09 5.86 -1.65
C ASP A 12 -3.90 4.59 -1.93
N LEU A 13 -5.16 4.58 -1.48
CA LEU A 13 -6.05 3.43 -1.61
C LEU A 13 -6.54 3.20 -3.04
N LEU A 14 -6.73 4.27 -3.80
CA LEU A 14 -7.26 4.22 -5.16
C LEU A 14 -6.18 4.14 -6.21
N PHE A 15 -6.54 3.49 -7.32
CA PHE A 15 -5.74 3.38 -8.52
C PHE A 15 -4.43 2.60 -8.33
N GLY A 16 -3.64 2.47 -9.41
CA GLY A 16 -2.30 1.90 -9.36
C GLY A 16 -1.27 2.88 -8.78
N VAL A 17 -0.11 2.88 -9.37
CA VAL A 17 0.95 3.86 -9.05
C VAL A 17 1.42 4.48 -10.35
N VAL A 18 1.51 5.80 -10.37
CA VAL A 18 2.19 6.53 -11.44
C VAL A 18 3.67 6.51 -11.16
N VAL A 19 4.46 6.10 -12.14
CA VAL A 19 5.92 6.23 -12.15
C VAL A 19 6.27 7.24 -13.22
N GLY A 20 7.00 8.29 -12.85
CA GLY A 20 7.42 9.34 -13.77
C GLY A 20 8.92 9.45 -13.86
N ALA A 21 9.40 9.89 -15.00
CA ALA A 21 10.79 10.24 -15.27
C ALA A 21 10.87 11.65 -15.86
N PHE A 22 11.68 12.49 -15.25
CA PHE A 22 11.90 13.88 -15.65
C PHE A 22 13.36 14.13 -15.94
N HIS A 23 13.64 14.65 -17.12
CA HIS A 23 14.98 15.01 -17.54
C HIS A 23 15.22 16.50 -17.32
N GLU A 24 16.05 16.85 -16.35
CA GLU A 24 16.23 18.24 -15.89
C GLU A 24 16.65 19.20 -16.98
N GLU A 25 17.58 18.81 -17.85
CA GLU A 25 18.12 19.71 -18.89
C GLU A 25 17.12 20.00 -20.00
N THR A 26 16.36 18.99 -20.42
CA THR A 26 15.42 19.12 -21.55
C THR A 26 14.03 19.52 -21.12
N GLY A 27 13.73 19.47 -19.82
CA GLY A 27 12.39 19.68 -19.26
C GLY A 27 11.37 18.62 -19.70
N LYS A 28 11.84 17.52 -20.30
CA LYS A 28 10.94 16.45 -20.76
C LYS A 28 10.49 15.59 -19.60
N PHE A 29 9.19 15.38 -19.50
CA PHE A 29 8.56 14.48 -18.55
C PHE A 29 7.81 13.38 -19.28
N LYS A 30 7.95 12.15 -18.82
CA LYS A 30 7.18 10.98 -19.24
C LYS A 30 6.77 10.17 -18.03
N TYR A 31 5.61 9.53 -18.09
CA TYR A 31 5.16 8.62 -17.05
C TYR A 31 4.52 7.37 -17.64
N ASP A 32 4.42 6.35 -16.81
CA ASP A 32 3.69 5.12 -17.08
C ASP A 32 3.10 4.59 -15.76
N LEU A 33 2.28 3.56 -15.83
CA LEU A 33 1.47 3.09 -14.71
C LEU A 33 1.88 1.70 -14.27
N ILE A 34 1.95 1.49 -12.95
CA ILE A 34 1.86 0.17 -12.34
C ILE A 34 0.37 -0.07 -12.06
N ASP A 35 -0.20 -1.04 -12.76
CA ASP A 35 -1.62 -1.36 -12.68
C ASP A 35 -2.04 -1.75 -11.25
N VAL A 36 -3.24 -1.34 -10.87
CA VAL A 36 -3.81 -1.61 -9.53
C VAL A 36 -3.91 -3.11 -9.20
N ARG A 37 -4.04 -3.99 -10.20
CA ARG A 37 -4.08 -5.45 -10.01
C ARG A 37 -2.88 -5.99 -9.23
N PHE A 38 -1.69 -5.38 -9.36
CA PHE A 38 -0.50 -5.74 -8.60
C PHE A 38 -0.61 -5.41 -7.10
N TYR A 39 -1.58 -4.60 -6.72
CA TYR A 39 -1.91 -4.23 -5.35
C TYR A 39 -3.19 -4.90 -4.84
N GLN A 40 -3.70 -5.89 -5.56
CA GLN A 40 -4.88 -6.69 -5.21
C GLN A 40 -4.47 -8.10 -4.75
N ASP A 41 -5.00 -9.15 -5.34
CA ASP A 41 -4.82 -10.54 -4.88
C ASP A 41 -3.35 -10.99 -4.81
N ILE A 42 -2.53 -10.53 -5.77
CA ILE A 42 -1.10 -10.88 -5.88
C ILE A 42 -0.17 -9.94 -5.09
N PHE A 43 -0.71 -9.01 -4.32
CA PHE A 43 0.11 -8.04 -3.57
C PHE A 43 1.12 -8.71 -2.61
N LYS A 44 0.76 -9.84 -2.01
CA LYS A 44 1.62 -10.58 -1.07
C LYS A 44 2.89 -11.14 -1.71
N GLU A 45 2.85 -11.44 -2.99
CA GLU A 45 3.95 -11.99 -3.78
C GLU A 45 4.94 -10.91 -4.20
N LYS A 46 4.59 -9.64 -3.94
CA LYS A 46 5.39 -8.45 -4.25
C LYS A 46 5.75 -8.30 -5.74
N GLU A 47 4.94 -8.84 -6.63
CA GLU A 47 5.14 -8.73 -8.08
C GLU A 47 5.13 -7.27 -8.57
N TYR A 48 4.51 -6.36 -7.81
CA TYR A 48 4.56 -4.93 -8.09
C TYR A 48 6.00 -4.36 -8.13
N LEU A 49 6.97 -5.00 -7.46
CA LEU A 49 8.38 -4.60 -7.52
C LEU A 49 9.01 -4.92 -8.90
N GLN A 50 8.68 -6.08 -9.45
CA GLN A 50 9.14 -6.48 -10.79
C GLN A 50 8.46 -5.61 -11.86
N GLU A 51 7.17 -5.35 -11.69
CA GLU A 51 6.45 -4.45 -12.59
C GLU A 51 6.99 -3.01 -12.52
N SER A 52 7.33 -2.53 -11.32
CA SER A 52 8.01 -1.24 -11.14
C SER A 52 9.32 -1.20 -11.93
N SER A 53 10.16 -2.24 -11.82
CA SER A 53 11.41 -2.33 -12.57
C SER A 53 11.17 -2.31 -14.08
N ARG A 54 10.18 -3.04 -14.58
CA ARG A 54 9.81 -3.05 -15.99
C ARG A 54 9.39 -1.65 -16.47
N VAL A 55 8.54 -0.97 -15.70
CA VAL A 55 8.04 0.38 -16.01
C VAL A 55 9.19 1.38 -16.01
N VAL A 56 10.03 1.38 -14.98
CA VAL A 56 11.20 2.27 -14.89
C VAL A 56 12.15 2.04 -16.06
N SER A 57 12.51 0.79 -16.35
CA SER A 57 13.41 0.47 -17.47
C SER A 57 12.85 0.97 -18.81
N LYS A 58 11.54 0.76 -19.05
CA LYS A 58 10.85 1.28 -20.23
C LYS A 58 10.91 2.80 -20.31
N LEU A 59 10.69 3.51 -19.20
CA LEU A 59 10.74 4.96 -19.18
C LEU A 59 12.16 5.48 -19.44
N VAL A 60 13.16 4.94 -18.74
CA VAL A 60 14.55 5.35 -18.88
C VAL A 60 15.03 5.20 -20.33
N THR A 61 14.71 4.09 -21.00
CA THR A 61 15.10 3.88 -22.41
C THR A 61 14.50 4.88 -23.38
N GLN A 62 13.43 5.59 -23.01
CA GLN A 62 12.81 6.61 -23.87
C GLN A 62 13.53 7.96 -23.85
N PHE A 63 14.56 8.14 -23.02
CA PHE A 63 15.26 9.41 -22.86
C PHE A 63 16.62 9.47 -23.57
N GLU A 64 17.07 8.40 -24.23
CA GLU A 64 18.33 8.39 -25.00
C GLU A 64 19.51 9.03 -24.21
N LEU A 65 19.73 8.55 -22.98
CA LEU A 65 20.69 9.11 -22.04
C LEU A 65 22.13 9.05 -22.59
N LYS A 66 22.89 10.15 -22.46
CA LYS A 66 24.32 10.19 -22.76
C LYS A 66 25.11 9.40 -21.71
N PRO A 67 26.34 8.97 -22.02
CA PRO A 67 27.17 8.17 -21.11
C PRO A 67 27.51 8.86 -19.78
N ASP A 68 27.54 10.20 -19.76
CA ASP A 68 27.87 11.03 -18.61
C ASP A 68 26.65 11.47 -17.78
N GLU A 69 25.44 11.13 -18.20
CA GLU A 69 24.23 11.49 -17.49
C GLU A 69 23.93 10.51 -16.37
N GLU A 70 23.54 11.06 -15.21
CA GLU A 70 23.16 10.28 -14.02
C GLU A 70 21.66 9.95 -14.02
N ILE A 71 21.31 8.87 -13.35
CA ILE A 71 19.92 8.46 -13.07
C ILE A 71 19.72 8.54 -11.56
N HIS A 72 18.91 9.46 -11.12
CA HIS A 72 18.47 9.61 -9.74
C HIS A 72 17.10 8.94 -9.59
N ILE A 73 17.01 7.92 -8.74
CA ILE A 73 15.77 7.19 -8.49
C ILE A 73 15.37 7.33 -7.02
N CYS A 74 14.09 7.59 -6.77
CA CYS A 74 13.53 7.79 -5.44
C CYS A 74 13.87 6.63 -4.50
N GLN A 75 14.11 6.94 -3.20
CA GLN A 75 14.43 5.96 -2.16
C GLN A 75 13.24 5.08 -1.74
N GLY A 76 12.05 5.30 -2.29
CA GLY A 76 10.88 4.47 -2.03
C GLY A 76 11.14 2.99 -2.30
N CYS A 77 10.69 2.10 -1.41
CA CYS A 77 10.91 0.66 -1.53
C CYS A 77 10.30 0.03 -2.80
N ILE A 78 9.39 0.71 -3.45
CA ILE A 78 8.82 0.31 -4.75
C ILE A 78 9.89 0.25 -5.85
N PHE A 79 11.00 0.96 -5.68
CA PHE A 79 12.10 1.05 -6.64
C PHE A 79 13.31 0.17 -6.30
N ASP A 80 13.24 -0.68 -5.27
CA ASP A 80 14.41 -1.46 -4.85
C ASP A 80 14.94 -2.34 -5.98
N VAL A 81 14.06 -3.11 -6.64
CA VAL A 81 14.44 -3.97 -7.77
C VAL A 81 14.85 -3.13 -8.99
N ALA A 82 14.11 -2.05 -9.28
CA ALA A 82 14.41 -1.18 -10.40
C ALA A 82 15.81 -0.56 -10.29
N ALA A 83 16.18 -0.09 -9.10
CA ALA A 83 17.50 0.50 -8.86
C ALA A 83 18.64 -0.52 -9.08
N GLU A 84 18.48 -1.75 -8.57
CA GLU A 84 19.45 -2.82 -8.76
C GLU A 84 19.63 -3.18 -10.25
N GLU A 85 18.53 -3.24 -11.01
CA GLU A 85 18.58 -3.54 -12.44
C GLU A 85 19.21 -2.40 -13.25
N LEU A 86 18.84 -1.16 -12.94
CA LEU A 86 19.46 0.00 -13.58
C LEU A 86 20.97 0.07 -13.29
N GLN A 87 21.40 -0.24 -12.06
CA GLN A 87 22.85 -0.28 -11.72
C GLN A 87 23.60 -1.32 -12.54
N LYS A 88 23.00 -2.47 -12.83
CA LYS A 88 23.61 -3.50 -13.70
C LYS A 88 23.77 -3.03 -15.14
N VAL A 89 22.79 -2.25 -15.65
CA VAL A 89 22.76 -1.79 -17.05
C VAL A 89 23.61 -0.53 -17.27
N TYR A 90 23.47 0.45 -16.37
CA TYR A 90 24.08 1.78 -16.53
C TYR A 90 25.33 1.99 -15.69
N GLY A 91 25.63 1.10 -14.74
CA GLY A 91 26.72 1.22 -13.78
C GLY A 91 26.30 1.84 -12.45
N GLY A 92 26.87 1.34 -11.36
CA GLY A 92 26.54 1.78 -10.00
C GLY A 92 26.83 3.26 -9.73
N ASP A 93 27.88 3.80 -10.37
CA ASP A 93 28.28 5.22 -10.20
C ASP A 93 27.28 6.19 -10.82
N ARG A 94 26.52 5.74 -11.82
CA ARG A 94 25.54 6.57 -12.53
C ARG A 94 24.13 6.49 -11.94
N VAL A 95 23.81 5.47 -11.16
CA VAL A 95 22.48 5.25 -10.60
C VAL A 95 22.50 5.50 -9.09
N LYS A 96 21.83 6.56 -8.67
CA LYS A 96 21.82 7.00 -7.27
C LYS A 96 20.42 6.96 -6.68
N ARG A 97 20.31 6.43 -5.46
CA ARG A 97 19.06 6.51 -4.66
C ARG A 97 19.02 7.83 -3.94
N VAL A 98 17.99 8.63 -4.21
CA VAL A 98 17.86 9.99 -3.66
C VAL A 98 16.48 10.24 -3.07
N HIS A 99 16.38 11.22 -2.20
CA HIS A 99 15.10 11.83 -1.85
C HIS A 99 14.71 12.79 -2.96
N VAL A 100 13.57 12.56 -3.60
CA VAL A 100 13.10 13.38 -4.74
C VAL A 100 12.18 14.47 -4.22
N GLU A 101 12.45 15.69 -4.63
CA GLU A 101 11.66 16.88 -4.37
C GLU A 101 11.57 17.76 -5.62
N GLY A 102 10.74 18.80 -5.56
CA GLY A 102 10.67 19.81 -6.61
C GLY A 102 9.85 19.39 -7.82
N GLU A 103 10.36 19.69 -9.03
CA GLU A 103 9.57 19.60 -10.27
C GLU A 103 9.17 18.14 -10.59
N THR A 104 10.06 17.18 -10.40
CA THR A 104 9.75 15.77 -10.67
C THR A 104 8.61 15.28 -9.79
N GLN A 105 8.71 15.52 -8.46
CA GLN A 105 7.65 15.16 -7.52
C GLN A 105 6.32 15.82 -7.92
N ARG A 106 6.35 17.12 -8.23
CA ARG A 106 5.15 17.86 -8.66
C ARG A 106 4.50 17.25 -9.91
N LEU A 107 5.30 16.87 -10.90
CA LEU A 107 4.79 16.32 -12.17
C LEU A 107 4.18 14.92 -11.97
N VAL A 108 4.81 14.03 -11.21
CA VAL A 108 4.24 12.70 -10.94
C VAL A 108 2.96 12.79 -10.11
N GLU A 109 2.91 13.72 -9.15
CA GLU A 109 1.70 13.98 -8.37
C GLU A 109 0.54 14.50 -9.24
N ILE A 110 0.81 15.44 -10.14
CA ILE A 110 -0.20 15.93 -11.09
C ILE A 110 -0.72 14.77 -11.95
N ALA A 111 0.19 13.98 -12.54
CA ALA A 111 -0.21 12.85 -13.37
C ALA A 111 -1.09 11.85 -12.60
N TYR A 112 -0.74 11.53 -11.34
CA TYR A 112 -1.56 10.67 -10.50
C TYR A 112 -2.93 11.30 -10.18
N LEU A 113 -2.97 12.59 -9.85
CA LEU A 113 -4.22 13.28 -9.56
C LEU A 113 -5.17 13.30 -10.77
N ASP A 114 -4.62 13.47 -11.96
CA ASP A 114 -5.42 13.45 -13.20
C ASP A 114 -5.97 12.05 -13.46
N GLU A 115 -5.20 10.99 -13.23
CA GLU A 115 -5.66 9.62 -13.37
C GLU A 115 -6.81 9.28 -12.39
N ILE A 116 -6.72 9.69 -11.13
CA ILE A 116 -7.81 9.43 -10.17
C ILE A 116 -9.05 10.30 -10.42
N ARG A 117 -8.88 11.51 -10.97
CA ARG A 117 -10.00 12.35 -11.42
C ARG A 117 -10.73 11.73 -12.61
N ASN A 118 -9.99 11.10 -13.52
CA ASN A 118 -10.58 10.35 -14.65
C ASN A 118 -11.46 9.19 -14.17
N LEU A 119 -11.24 8.66 -12.95
CA LEU A 119 -12.14 7.70 -12.31
C LEU A 119 -13.40 8.34 -11.70
N GLY A 120 -13.48 9.67 -11.67
CA GLY A 120 -14.57 10.42 -11.02
C GLY A 120 -14.34 10.71 -9.55
N TYR A 121 -13.13 10.46 -9.03
CA TYR A 121 -12.76 10.80 -7.65
C TYR A 121 -12.11 12.18 -7.58
N GLU A 122 -12.68 13.08 -6.77
CA GLU A 122 -12.04 14.37 -6.50
C GLU A 122 -11.13 14.28 -5.27
N PRO A 123 -9.80 14.43 -5.43
CA PRO A 123 -8.85 14.32 -4.34
C PRO A 123 -8.94 15.48 -3.36
N MET A 124 -8.59 15.23 -2.10
CA MET A 124 -8.46 16.28 -1.09
C MET A 124 -7.26 17.18 -1.40
N VAL A 125 -7.40 18.49 -1.21
CA VAL A 125 -6.31 19.46 -1.40
C VAL A 125 -5.12 19.16 -0.49
N GLU A 126 -5.38 18.77 0.77
CA GLU A 126 -4.35 18.46 1.78
C GLU A 126 -3.99 16.97 1.83
N ARG A 127 -3.98 16.28 0.71
CA ARG A 127 -3.82 14.83 0.60
C ARG A 127 -2.52 14.34 1.24
N GLU A 128 -1.41 14.99 0.92
CA GLU A 128 -0.08 14.59 1.36
C GLU A 128 0.15 14.84 2.85
N GLU A 129 -0.31 15.97 3.34
CA GLU A 129 -0.17 16.36 4.75
C GLU A 129 -1.07 15.52 5.67
N LYS A 130 -2.24 15.12 5.17
CA LYS A 130 -3.29 14.43 5.94
C LYS A 130 -3.58 13.04 5.41
N ARG A 131 -2.55 12.22 5.17
CA ARG A 131 -2.66 10.87 4.59
C ARG A 131 -3.77 10.00 5.22
N GLY A 132 -3.92 10.05 6.54
CA GLY A 132 -4.99 9.32 7.22
C GLY A 132 -6.39 9.79 6.84
N LYS A 133 -6.60 11.11 6.72
CA LYS A 133 -7.88 11.67 6.28
C LYS A 133 -8.16 11.33 4.83
N ASN A 134 -7.14 11.42 3.98
CA ASN A 134 -7.23 11.06 2.57
C ASN A 134 -7.65 9.60 2.39
N PHE A 135 -7.05 8.67 3.14
CA PHE A 135 -7.46 7.26 3.13
C PHE A 135 -8.95 7.09 3.45
N PHE A 136 -9.46 7.73 4.51
CA PHE A 136 -10.87 7.64 4.86
C PHE A 136 -11.79 8.37 3.87
N HIS A 137 -11.32 9.41 3.22
CA HIS A 137 -12.04 10.10 2.16
C HIS A 137 -12.22 9.18 0.94
N MET A 138 -11.15 8.55 0.48
CA MET A 138 -11.20 7.54 -0.59
C MET A 138 -12.11 6.35 -0.22
N MET A 139 -12.01 5.87 1.02
CA MET A 139 -12.83 4.76 1.48
C MET A 139 -14.32 5.12 1.54
N ARG A 140 -14.67 6.36 1.89
CA ARG A 140 -16.06 6.84 1.86
C ARG A 140 -16.57 6.89 0.43
N TRP A 141 -15.79 7.47 -0.47
CA TRP A 141 -16.14 7.53 -1.88
C TRP A 141 -16.37 6.13 -2.47
N LEU A 142 -15.52 5.14 -2.13
CA LEU A 142 -15.70 3.75 -2.57
C LEU A 142 -16.98 3.09 -2.00
N LYS A 143 -17.47 3.50 -0.82
CA LYS A 143 -18.75 3.04 -0.31
C LYS A 143 -19.93 3.56 -1.12
N ASP A 144 -19.81 4.80 -1.58
CA ASP A 144 -20.83 5.46 -2.38
C ASP A 144 -20.75 5.06 -3.86
N ASN A 145 -19.59 4.50 -4.30
CA ASN A 145 -19.32 4.05 -5.67
C ASN A 145 -18.74 2.61 -5.66
N PRO A 146 -19.55 1.58 -5.32
CA PRO A 146 -19.03 0.21 -5.11
C PRO A 146 -18.47 -0.45 -6.37
N GLU A 147 -18.88 -0.04 -7.57
CA GLU A 147 -18.32 -0.50 -8.84
C GLU A 147 -16.85 -0.08 -9.01
N MET A 148 -16.42 0.96 -8.31
CA MET A 148 -15.05 1.46 -8.32
C MET A 148 -14.09 0.70 -7.40
N LEU A 149 -14.58 -0.27 -6.61
CA LEU A 149 -13.74 -1.17 -5.81
C LEU A 149 -12.70 -1.93 -6.64
N ARG A 150 -12.99 -2.16 -7.92
CA ARG A 150 -12.02 -2.75 -8.87
C ARG A 150 -10.74 -1.92 -9.06
N TYR A 151 -10.77 -0.64 -8.71
CA TYR A 151 -9.63 0.27 -8.74
C TYR A 151 -9.00 0.51 -7.36
N ALA A 152 -9.44 -0.21 -6.33
CA ALA A 152 -8.86 -0.12 -5.00
C ALA A 152 -7.75 -1.15 -4.80
N LYS A 153 -6.74 -0.79 -4.00
CA LYS A 153 -5.62 -1.66 -3.62
C LYS A 153 -6.05 -2.66 -2.56
N THR A 154 -6.98 -3.53 -2.91
CA THR A 154 -7.69 -4.44 -1.99
C THR A 154 -6.77 -5.48 -1.32
N GLY A 155 -5.57 -5.75 -1.85
CA GLY A 155 -4.61 -6.71 -1.31
C GLY A 155 -3.89 -6.27 -0.03
N TRP A 156 -4.01 -5.00 0.38
CA TRP A 156 -3.35 -4.52 1.59
C TRP A 156 -3.87 -5.22 2.86
N PRO A 157 -3.02 -5.87 3.65
CA PRO A 157 -3.44 -6.68 4.80
C PRO A 157 -4.26 -5.92 5.86
N ARG A 158 -4.04 -4.60 5.99
CA ARG A 158 -4.78 -3.74 6.94
C ARG A 158 -6.25 -3.58 6.57
N LEU A 159 -6.61 -3.73 5.27
CA LEU A 159 -7.97 -3.53 4.80
C LEU A 159 -8.94 -4.59 5.32
N ARG A 160 -8.47 -5.78 5.71
CA ARG A 160 -9.30 -6.83 6.34
C ARG A 160 -10.09 -6.35 7.56
N ASN A 161 -9.64 -5.28 8.21
CA ASN A 161 -10.29 -4.71 9.39
C ASN A 161 -11.52 -3.84 9.03
N TYR A 162 -11.69 -3.49 7.77
CA TYR A 162 -12.78 -2.65 7.29
C TYR A 162 -13.85 -3.50 6.60
N GLN A 163 -15.12 -3.27 6.97
CA GLN A 163 -16.24 -4.05 6.45
C GLN A 163 -16.32 -4.06 4.91
N LEU A 164 -16.01 -2.94 4.29
CA LEU A 164 -16.01 -2.76 2.83
C LEU A 164 -15.09 -3.77 2.12
N PHE A 165 -13.96 -4.11 2.73
CA PHE A 165 -12.93 -4.95 2.11
C PHE A 165 -12.93 -6.40 2.61
N LYS A 166 -13.78 -6.76 3.56
CA LYS A 166 -13.86 -8.16 4.04
C LYS A 166 -14.05 -9.20 2.95
N PRO A 167 -14.84 -8.96 1.88
CA PRO A 167 -14.98 -9.94 0.80
C PRO A 167 -13.67 -10.29 0.10
N PHE A 168 -12.73 -9.33 -0.03
CA PHE A 168 -11.41 -9.52 -0.66
C PHE A 168 -10.39 -10.20 0.27
N HIS A 169 -10.69 -10.29 1.56
CA HIS A 169 -9.82 -10.89 2.57
C HIS A 169 -10.48 -12.09 3.25
N LYS A 170 -11.38 -12.79 2.56
CA LYS A 170 -11.88 -14.06 3.05
C LYS A 170 -10.68 -14.97 3.25
N GLN A 171 -10.41 -15.30 4.52
CA GLN A 171 -9.43 -16.32 4.84
C GLN A 171 -9.92 -17.61 4.19
N GLN A 172 -9.05 -18.27 3.41
CA GLN A 172 -9.30 -19.66 3.05
C GLN A 172 -9.42 -20.42 4.38
N GLY A 173 -10.60 -20.97 4.63
CA GLY A 173 -10.80 -21.84 5.78
C GLY A 173 -9.97 -23.09 5.60
N PHE A 174 -9.36 -23.53 6.66
CA PHE A 174 -8.64 -24.80 6.70
C PHE A 174 -9.50 -25.82 7.41
N ASN A 175 -9.72 -26.98 6.79
CA ASN A 175 -10.39 -28.09 7.43
C ASN A 175 -9.51 -28.65 8.53
N ALA A 176 -10.07 -28.82 9.71
CA ALA A 176 -9.40 -29.39 10.89
C ALA A 176 -10.38 -30.18 11.71
N VAL A 177 -9.85 -31.11 12.51
CA VAL A 177 -10.63 -31.85 13.48
C VAL A 177 -10.54 -31.15 14.84
N CYS A 178 -11.68 -30.84 15.45
CA CYS A 178 -11.73 -30.22 16.76
C CYS A 178 -11.14 -31.10 17.83
N SER A 179 -10.18 -30.62 18.59
CA SER A 179 -9.50 -31.38 19.64
C SER A 179 -10.40 -31.75 20.85
N ASP A 180 -11.52 -31.04 21.04
CA ASP A 180 -12.47 -31.32 22.13
C ASP A 180 -13.58 -32.29 21.71
N CYS A 181 -14.27 -32.00 20.61
CA CYS A 181 -15.47 -32.76 20.24
C CYS A 181 -15.25 -33.73 19.07
N GLY A 182 -14.06 -33.76 18.45
CA GLY A 182 -13.71 -34.68 17.37
C GLY A 182 -14.41 -34.39 16.03
N LEU A 183 -15.23 -33.35 15.92
CA LEU A 183 -15.94 -33.00 14.68
C LEU A 183 -15.03 -32.21 13.72
N GLU A 184 -15.21 -32.44 12.43
CA GLU A 184 -14.62 -31.63 11.42
C GLU A 184 -15.14 -30.19 11.51
N CYS A 185 -14.24 -29.23 11.39
CA CYS A 185 -14.55 -27.80 11.43
C CYS A 185 -13.60 -27.02 10.53
N GLU A 186 -14.09 -25.91 10.02
CA GLU A 186 -13.30 -24.96 9.28
C GLU A 186 -12.73 -23.88 10.21
N VAL A 187 -11.40 -23.64 10.15
CA VAL A 187 -10.71 -22.65 10.97
C VAL A 187 -10.01 -21.62 10.10
N PRO A 188 -9.94 -20.33 10.53
CA PRO A 188 -9.40 -19.24 9.73
C PRO A 188 -7.86 -19.15 9.74
N PHE A 189 -7.16 -20.22 10.10
CA PHE A 189 -5.70 -20.28 10.18
C PHE A 189 -5.22 -21.68 9.81
N GLN A 190 -4.02 -21.79 9.29
CA GLN A 190 -3.42 -23.09 8.99
C GLN A 190 -3.12 -23.84 10.31
N PRO A 191 -3.72 -25.03 10.53
CA PRO A 191 -3.44 -25.84 11.70
C PRO A 191 -1.96 -26.25 11.78
N LYS A 192 -1.37 -26.12 12.97
CA LYS A 192 -0.01 -26.62 13.24
C LYS A 192 -0.12 -27.97 13.94
N VAL A 193 0.75 -28.92 13.56
CA VAL A 193 0.71 -30.30 14.04
C VAL A 193 0.76 -30.38 15.58
N ASP A 194 1.46 -29.48 16.24
CA ASP A 194 1.69 -29.50 17.69
C ASP A 194 0.72 -28.63 18.52
N LYS A 195 -0.32 -28.06 17.88
CA LYS A 195 -1.26 -27.19 18.60
C LYS A 195 -2.69 -27.65 18.45
N PRO A 196 -3.44 -27.76 19.58
CA PRO A 196 -4.84 -28.13 19.52
C PRO A 196 -5.67 -27.12 18.76
N VAL A 197 -6.60 -27.60 17.95
CA VAL A 197 -7.53 -26.80 17.17
C VAL A 197 -8.93 -27.01 17.72
N TYR A 198 -9.68 -25.95 17.90
CA TYR A 198 -11.03 -26.02 18.46
C TYR A 198 -12.05 -25.44 17.47
N CYS A 199 -13.19 -26.10 17.29
CA CYS A 199 -14.32 -25.51 16.58
C CYS A 199 -14.86 -24.29 17.32
N GLN A 200 -15.65 -23.47 16.64
CA GLN A 200 -16.18 -22.23 17.22
C GLN A 200 -16.94 -22.44 18.55
N LYS A 201 -17.66 -23.55 18.70
CA LYS A 201 -18.40 -23.86 19.92
C LYS A 201 -17.45 -24.20 21.08
N CYS A 202 -16.49 -25.10 20.85
CA CYS A 202 -15.54 -25.53 21.88
C CYS A 202 -14.56 -24.42 22.26
N TRP A 203 -14.19 -23.56 21.31
CA TRP A 203 -13.32 -22.39 21.57
C TRP A 203 -13.86 -21.45 22.64
N LEU A 204 -15.19 -21.35 22.81
CA LEU A 204 -15.79 -20.53 23.86
C LEU A 204 -15.35 -20.95 25.26
N ASN A 205 -15.06 -22.23 25.46
CA ASN A 205 -14.59 -22.78 26.75
C ASN A 205 -13.09 -22.53 27.00
N HIS A 206 -12.32 -22.30 25.92
CA HIS A 206 -10.89 -22.03 25.95
C HIS A 206 -10.52 -20.56 25.84
N LYS A 207 -11.50 -19.66 25.65
CA LYS A 207 -11.25 -18.22 25.60
C LYS A 207 -10.62 -17.74 26.91
N PRO A 208 -9.43 -17.12 26.89
CA PRO A 208 -8.91 -16.48 28.08
C PRO A 208 -9.90 -15.42 28.57
N ARG A 209 -10.31 -15.53 29.84
CA ARG A 209 -11.17 -14.52 30.48
C ARG A 209 -10.44 -13.19 30.46
N ASN A 210 -10.89 -12.26 29.63
CA ASN A 210 -10.35 -10.91 29.56
C ASN A 210 -10.64 -10.16 30.87
N ASN A 211 -9.68 -10.12 31.77
CA ASN A 211 -9.73 -9.39 33.05
C ASN A 211 -9.58 -7.86 32.87
N ARG A 212 -10.07 -7.28 31.75
CA ARG A 212 -9.96 -5.84 31.45
C ARG A 212 -11.13 -4.97 31.93
N SER A 213 -11.99 -5.46 32.83
CA SER A 213 -13.14 -4.66 33.28
C SER A 213 -13.10 -4.28 34.77
N ARG A 214 -11.92 -3.97 35.33
CA ARG A 214 -11.84 -3.49 36.74
C ARG A 214 -10.86 -2.35 37.01
N ASN A 215 -10.80 -1.33 36.13
CA ASN A 215 -10.03 -0.12 36.48
C ASN A 215 -10.65 1.19 35.95
N HIS A 216 -11.99 1.31 36.08
CA HIS A 216 -12.65 2.59 35.74
C HIS A 216 -13.59 3.12 36.83
N LYS A 217 -13.24 2.88 38.12
CA LYS A 217 -13.90 3.58 39.24
C LYS A 217 -12.87 3.89 40.32
N ASN A 218 -12.12 4.99 40.19
CA ASN A 218 -11.58 5.79 41.27
C ASN A 218 -10.73 6.97 40.76
N ARG A 219 -11.36 7.94 40.11
CA ARG A 219 -10.90 9.31 40.10
C ARG A 219 -11.94 10.15 40.81
N LYS A 220 -11.93 10.13 42.14
CA LYS A 220 -12.67 11.12 42.96
C LYS A 220 -12.06 12.51 42.73
N ARG A 221 -12.95 13.46 42.45
CA ARG A 221 -12.72 14.90 42.45
C ARG A 221 -12.00 15.33 43.71
N VAL A 222 -10.87 15.99 43.55
CA VAL A 222 -10.31 16.88 44.57
C VAL A 222 -10.72 18.29 44.15
N THR A 223 -11.70 18.83 44.82
CA THR A 223 -12.03 20.25 44.78
C THR A 223 -11.11 20.97 45.72
N HIS A 224 -10.24 21.79 45.19
CA HIS A 224 -9.53 22.80 46.02
C HIS A 224 -10.45 24.02 46.15
N HIS A 225 -10.92 24.26 47.41
CA HIS A 225 -11.33 25.56 47.88
C HIS A 225 -10.07 26.31 48.26
N ASN A 226 -9.87 27.49 47.71
CA ASN A 226 -8.99 28.50 48.28
C ASN A 226 -9.84 29.70 48.67
N SER A 227 -9.67 30.03 49.93
CA SER A 227 -10.04 31.30 50.56
C SER A 227 -9.13 32.41 50.08
#